data_16803e6b7201068fb9cffd08f7fefd33
#
_entry.id   16803e6b7201068fb9cffd08f7fefd33
#
_cell.length_a   1.000
_cell.length_b   1.000
_cell.length_c   1.000
_cell.angle_alpha   90.00
_cell.angle_beta   90.00
_cell.angle_gamma   90.00
#
_symmetry.space_group_name_H-M   'P 1'
#
loop_
_entity.id
_entity.type
_entity.pdbx_description
1 polymer ?
#
loop_
_entity_poly.entity_id
_entity_poly.type
_entity_poly.pdbx_seq_one_letter_code
_entity_poly.pdbx_strand_id
1 'polypeptide(L)'
;ILTHLPKPVISPWEQEGITRETMNRYEISYYPVDCQIIIPHRDDKGELIGVRGRTLIKEEGEMFGKYRPATLNGIMYNHPLGFALYGLNHTKQNISLVKKAIVFEGEKSVMLYDSLFGAENNIAVASCGSAFSLHQFELLRNLGVQEIVFAFDRQFEEIGDKEFQRHVKHIKQLG
;
A
#
# COMPACT_ATOMS: atom_id res chain seq x y z
N ILE A 1 -2.83 -8.62 21.60
CA ILE A 1 -1.62 -7.81 21.84
C ILE A 1 -0.76 -7.94 20.59
N LEU A 2 -0.41 -6.81 19.99
CA LEU A 2 0.51 -6.79 18.86
C LEU A 2 1.94 -7.04 19.33
N THR A 3 2.68 -7.84 18.57
CA THR A 3 4.06 -8.16 18.86
C THR A 3 4.95 -7.75 17.69
N HIS A 4 6.26 -7.64 17.92
CA HIS A 4 7.19 -7.56 16.81
C HIS A 4 7.08 -8.81 15.94
N LEU A 5 7.28 -8.63 14.64
CA LEU A 5 7.29 -9.73 13.69
C LEU A 5 8.32 -10.79 14.11
N PRO A 6 7.91 -12.03 14.38
CA PRO A 6 8.89 -13.10 14.67
C PRO A 6 9.72 -13.41 13.42
N LYS A 7 10.95 -13.87 13.63
CA LYS A 7 11.90 -14.17 12.54
C LYS A 7 11.30 -15.00 11.39
N PRO A 8 10.51 -16.07 11.63
CA PRO A 8 9.92 -16.84 10.55
C PRO A 8 8.91 -16.08 9.69
N VAL A 9 8.33 -14.99 10.20
CA VAL A 9 7.34 -14.15 9.51
C VAL A 9 8.02 -13.02 8.76
N ILE A 10 9.08 -12.43 9.32
CA ILE A 10 9.88 -11.38 8.70
C ILE A 10 10.68 -11.93 7.51
N SER A 11 11.24 -13.14 7.66
CA SER A 11 12.19 -13.70 6.70
C SER A 11 11.70 -13.69 5.24
N PRO A 12 10.43 -14.03 4.89
CA PRO A 12 9.96 -13.93 3.51
C PRO A 12 10.00 -12.50 2.97
N TRP A 13 9.64 -11.50 3.77
CA TRP A 13 9.66 -10.11 3.33
C TRP A 13 11.09 -9.55 3.20
N GLU A 14 11.99 -9.96 4.12
CA GLU A 14 13.43 -9.64 4.00
C GLU A 14 14.05 -10.28 2.76
N GLN A 15 13.71 -11.53 2.46
CA GLN A 15 14.17 -12.21 1.23
C GLN A 15 13.68 -11.54 -0.05
N GLU A 16 12.53 -10.91 0.00
CA GLU A 16 11.99 -10.11 -1.10
C GLU A 16 12.62 -8.71 -1.19
N GLY A 17 13.46 -8.33 -0.22
CA GLY A 17 14.20 -7.07 -0.21
C GLY A 17 13.62 -5.96 0.68
N ILE A 18 12.58 -6.23 1.47
CA ILE A 18 12.04 -5.25 2.42
C ILE A 18 12.89 -5.28 3.70
N THR A 19 13.48 -4.15 4.04
CA THR A 19 14.32 -4.04 5.23
C THR A 19 13.50 -3.94 6.52
N ARG A 20 14.08 -4.34 7.65
CA ARG A 20 13.47 -4.16 8.98
C ARG A 20 13.27 -2.70 9.32
N GLU A 21 14.20 -1.85 8.90
CA GLU A 21 14.11 -0.41 9.10
C GLU A 21 12.86 0.16 8.42
N THR A 22 12.60 -0.23 7.17
CA THR A 22 11.35 0.13 6.47
C THR A 22 10.13 -0.41 7.18
N MET A 23 10.13 -1.70 7.55
CA MET A 23 9.00 -2.28 8.29
C MET A 23 8.71 -1.54 9.60
N ASN A 24 9.74 -1.11 10.31
CA ASN A 24 9.59 -0.33 11.54
C ASN A 24 9.00 1.06 11.27
N ARG A 25 9.46 1.76 10.22
CA ARG A 25 8.89 3.07 9.84
C ARG A 25 7.42 2.98 9.46
N TYR A 26 7.03 1.90 8.80
CA TYR A 26 5.65 1.63 8.41
C TYR A 26 4.84 0.93 9.51
N GLU A 27 5.40 0.82 10.73
CA GLU A 27 4.74 0.28 11.93
C GLU A 27 4.21 -1.15 11.74
N ILE A 28 4.88 -1.94 10.90
CA ILE A 28 4.48 -3.32 10.63
C ILE A 28 4.65 -4.15 11.89
N SER A 29 3.62 -4.89 12.26
CA SER A 29 3.60 -5.73 13.44
C SER A 29 2.94 -7.09 13.16
N TYR A 30 2.82 -7.92 14.16
CA TYR A 30 2.24 -9.26 14.04
C TYR A 30 1.17 -9.49 15.08
N TYR A 31 0.05 -10.05 14.65
CA TYR A 31 -1.04 -10.48 15.51
C TYR A 31 -1.07 -12.02 15.56
N PRO A 32 -0.56 -12.63 16.64
CA PRO A 32 -0.39 -14.08 16.70
C PRO A 32 -1.71 -14.85 16.79
N VAL A 33 -2.78 -14.22 17.28
CA VAL A 33 -4.09 -14.87 17.43
C VAL A 33 -4.62 -15.37 16.09
N ASP A 34 -4.54 -14.54 15.04
CA ASP A 34 -5.04 -14.85 13.70
C ASP A 34 -3.91 -15.03 12.68
N CYS A 35 -2.67 -15.18 13.13
CA CYS A 35 -1.50 -15.32 12.25
C CYS A 35 -1.46 -14.28 11.13
N GLN A 36 -1.60 -13.00 11.50
CA GLN A 36 -1.65 -11.89 10.53
C GLN A 36 -0.49 -10.92 10.71
N ILE A 37 0.05 -10.47 9.58
CA ILE A 37 0.88 -9.26 9.54
C ILE A 37 -0.07 -8.07 9.57
N ILE A 38 0.18 -7.14 10.48
CA ILE A 38 -0.63 -5.95 10.71
C ILE A 38 0.00 -4.75 10.04
N ILE A 39 -0.80 -4.06 9.25
CA ILE A 39 -0.40 -2.93 8.41
C ILE A 39 -1.29 -1.75 8.76
N PRO A 40 -0.83 -0.81 9.59
CA PRO A 40 -1.57 0.41 9.89
C PRO A 40 -1.67 1.31 8.66
N HIS A 41 -2.84 1.88 8.44
CA HIS A 41 -3.08 2.89 7.42
C HIS A 41 -3.25 4.26 8.06
N ARG A 42 -2.51 5.22 7.55
CA ARG A 42 -2.57 6.61 8.01
C ARG A 42 -2.95 7.53 6.85
N ASP A 43 -3.64 8.59 7.17
CA ASP A 43 -3.91 9.66 6.21
C ASP A 43 -2.66 10.51 5.92
N ASP A 44 -2.79 11.53 5.09
CA ASP A 44 -1.70 12.45 4.73
C ASP A 44 -1.19 13.30 5.91
N LYS A 45 -1.95 13.38 7.01
CA LYS A 45 -1.57 14.07 8.25
C LYS A 45 -0.89 13.15 9.26
N GLY A 46 -0.93 11.84 9.01
CA GLY A 46 -0.37 10.82 9.90
C GLY A 46 -1.37 10.26 10.92
N GLU A 47 -2.66 10.62 10.84
CA GLU A 47 -3.69 10.06 11.70
C GLU A 47 -4.01 8.62 11.30
N LEU A 48 -4.18 7.74 12.28
CA LEU A 48 -4.58 6.35 12.02
C LEU A 48 -6.03 6.29 11.55
N ILE A 49 -6.25 5.83 10.33
CA ILE A 49 -7.58 5.74 9.70
C ILE A 49 -8.10 4.32 9.57
N GLY A 50 -7.23 3.33 9.66
CA GLY A 50 -7.60 1.94 9.57
C GLY A 50 -6.41 1.02 9.75
N VAL A 51 -6.66 -0.27 9.76
CA VAL A 51 -5.63 -1.30 9.88
C VAL A 51 -5.98 -2.45 8.96
N ARG A 52 -5.04 -2.88 8.14
CA ARG A 52 -5.19 -4.09 7.34
C ARG A 52 -4.36 -5.23 7.92
N GLY A 53 -4.89 -6.44 7.78
CA GLY A 53 -4.21 -7.68 8.10
C GLY A 53 -3.88 -8.44 6.83
N ARG A 54 -2.63 -8.90 6.72
CA ARG A 54 -2.25 -9.88 5.72
C ARG A 54 -2.18 -11.23 6.38
N THR A 55 -3.11 -12.13 6.03
CA THR A 55 -3.10 -13.49 6.58
C THR A 55 -1.88 -14.28 6.09
N LEU A 56 -1.31 -15.08 7.00
CA LEU A 56 -0.26 -16.05 6.69
C LEU A 56 -0.83 -17.46 6.51
N ILE A 57 -2.14 -17.63 6.74
CA ILE A 57 -2.84 -18.88 6.53
C ILE A 57 -3.26 -18.95 5.06
N LYS A 58 -2.71 -19.94 4.35
CA LYS A 58 -2.88 -20.07 2.90
C LYS A 58 -4.35 -20.23 2.50
N GLU A 59 -5.08 -21.09 3.19
CA GLU A 59 -6.49 -21.41 2.93
C GLU A 59 -7.37 -20.17 3.11
N GLU A 60 -7.11 -19.36 4.13
CA GLU A 60 -7.82 -18.09 4.32
C GLU A 60 -7.50 -17.08 3.22
N GLY A 61 -6.24 -17.00 2.80
CA GLY A 61 -5.82 -16.13 1.72
C GLY A 61 -6.47 -16.50 0.38
N GLU A 62 -6.67 -17.78 0.12
CA GLU A 62 -7.36 -18.28 -1.08
C GLU A 62 -8.87 -18.03 -1.02
N MET A 63 -9.49 -18.19 0.15
CA MET A 63 -10.94 -18.08 0.33
C MET A 63 -11.43 -16.64 0.45
N PHE A 64 -10.71 -15.79 1.18
CA PHE A 64 -11.18 -14.46 1.56
C PHE A 64 -10.27 -13.32 1.09
N GLY A 65 -9.19 -13.64 0.37
CA GLY A 65 -8.16 -12.68 -0.02
C GLY A 65 -7.05 -12.54 1.04
N LYS A 66 -5.84 -12.28 0.55
CA LYS A 66 -4.64 -12.18 1.40
C LYS A 66 -4.65 -10.96 2.33
N TYR A 67 -5.25 -9.86 1.88
CA TYR A 67 -5.31 -8.58 2.58
C TYR A 67 -6.75 -8.22 2.89
N ARG A 68 -7.05 -7.98 4.16
CA ARG A 68 -8.40 -7.68 4.65
C ARG A 68 -8.32 -6.62 5.76
N PRO A 69 -9.42 -5.93 6.08
CA PRO A 69 -9.48 -5.16 7.32
C PRO A 69 -9.12 -6.05 8.51
N ALA A 70 -8.22 -5.56 9.37
CA ALA A 70 -7.83 -6.32 10.56
C ALA A 70 -8.92 -6.28 11.62
N THR A 71 -9.16 -7.41 12.26
CA THR A 71 -9.99 -7.49 13.48
C THR A 71 -9.06 -7.77 14.66
N LEU A 72 -8.91 -6.80 15.54
CA LEU A 72 -8.04 -6.89 16.71
C LEU A 72 -8.89 -6.81 17.98
N ASN A 73 -8.81 -7.82 18.83
CA ASN A 73 -9.62 -7.91 20.05
C ASN A 73 -11.13 -7.71 19.80
N GLY A 74 -11.64 -8.27 18.71
CA GLY A 74 -13.05 -8.16 18.32
C GLY A 74 -13.48 -6.86 17.66
N ILE A 75 -12.55 -5.92 17.44
CA ILE A 75 -12.82 -4.64 16.77
C ILE A 75 -12.26 -4.71 15.34
N MET A 76 -13.11 -4.47 14.36
CA MET A 76 -12.72 -4.38 12.95
C MET A 76 -12.28 -2.95 12.60
N TYR A 77 -11.07 -2.81 12.10
CA TYR A 77 -10.46 -1.53 11.71
C TYR A 77 -10.57 -1.29 10.20
N ASN A 78 -11.81 -1.20 9.72
CA ASN A 78 -12.09 -0.95 8.30
C ASN A 78 -12.06 0.56 8.00
N HIS A 79 -11.61 0.91 6.79
CA HIS A 79 -11.69 2.26 6.23
C HIS A 79 -11.89 2.21 4.71
N PRO A 80 -12.47 3.26 4.10
CA PRO A 80 -12.59 3.33 2.65
C PRO A 80 -11.22 3.54 2.01
N LEU A 81 -10.71 2.53 1.28
CA LEU A 81 -9.36 2.57 0.68
C LEU A 81 -9.19 3.72 -0.31
N GLY A 82 -10.24 4.09 -1.04
CA GLY A 82 -10.22 5.18 -2.01
C GLY A 82 -10.11 6.59 -1.42
N PHE A 83 -10.15 6.76 -0.09
CA PHE A 83 -10.03 8.06 0.58
C PHE A 83 -8.63 8.37 1.09
N ALA A 84 -7.67 7.47 0.89
CA ALA A 84 -6.29 7.67 1.28
C ALA A 84 -5.34 7.04 0.28
N LEU A 85 -4.08 7.42 0.35
CA LEU A 85 -2.96 6.77 -0.33
C LEU A 85 -2.01 6.22 0.73
N TYR A 86 -1.81 4.90 0.72
CA TYR A 86 -0.89 4.26 1.65
C TYR A 86 0.52 4.79 1.48
N GLY A 87 1.15 5.18 2.56
CA GLY A 87 2.51 5.69 2.58
C GLY A 87 2.64 7.20 2.32
N LEU A 88 1.56 7.90 1.97
CA LEU A 88 1.63 9.34 1.65
C LEU A 88 2.13 10.19 2.83
N ASN A 89 1.79 9.84 4.06
CA ASN A 89 2.30 10.51 5.26
C ASN A 89 3.84 10.48 5.35
N HIS A 90 4.48 9.44 4.81
CA HIS A 90 5.94 9.32 4.76
C HIS A 90 6.57 10.02 3.55
N THR A 91 5.87 10.08 2.43
CA THR A 91 6.46 10.43 1.12
C THR A 91 6.04 11.80 0.58
N LYS A 92 5.02 12.44 1.17
CA LYS A 92 4.44 13.70 0.65
C LYS A 92 5.43 14.83 0.45
N GLN A 93 6.44 14.94 1.31
CA GLN A 93 7.46 15.98 1.16
C GLN A 93 8.34 15.75 -0.08
N ASN A 94 8.81 14.52 -0.26
CA ASN A 94 9.61 14.14 -1.42
C ASN A 94 8.79 14.29 -2.71
N ILE A 95 7.54 13.82 -2.71
CA ILE A 95 6.60 13.94 -3.83
C ILE A 95 6.41 15.40 -4.21
N SER A 96 6.18 16.28 -3.23
CA SER A 96 6.00 17.73 -3.47
C SER A 96 7.26 18.38 -4.02
N LEU A 97 8.45 17.97 -3.56
CA LEU A 97 9.73 18.51 -4.05
C LEU A 97 10.01 18.12 -5.50
N VAL A 98 9.84 16.84 -5.84
CA VAL A 98 10.14 16.35 -7.19
C VAL A 98 8.95 16.47 -8.15
N LYS A 99 7.75 16.79 -7.64
CA LYS A 99 6.49 16.94 -8.38
C LYS A 99 6.09 15.66 -9.15
N LYS A 100 6.49 14.51 -8.62
CA LYS A 100 6.27 13.21 -9.21
C LYS A 100 5.88 12.20 -8.12
N ALA A 101 4.93 11.31 -8.45
CA ALA A 101 4.54 10.20 -7.60
C ALA A 101 4.51 8.88 -8.37
N ILE A 102 4.83 7.79 -7.69
CA ILE A 102 4.65 6.44 -8.21
C ILE A 102 3.54 5.79 -7.40
N VAL A 103 2.49 5.35 -8.08
CA VAL A 103 1.32 4.72 -7.47
C VAL A 103 1.35 3.23 -7.75
N PHE A 104 1.57 2.45 -6.70
CA PHE A 104 1.47 1.00 -6.69
C PHE A 104 0.05 0.54 -6.35
N GLU A 105 -0.25 -0.73 -6.60
CA GLU A 105 -1.53 -1.33 -6.21
C GLU A 105 -1.55 -1.70 -4.72
N GLY A 106 -0.45 -2.19 -4.16
CA GLY A 106 -0.38 -2.72 -2.80
C GLY A 106 0.70 -2.11 -1.90
N GLU A 107 0.48 -2.26 -0.59
CA GLU A 107 1.33 -1.72 0.48
C GLU A 107 2.76 -2.24 0.42
N LYS A 108 2.90 -3.53 0.10
CA LYS A 108 4.20 -4.21 0.07
C LYS A 108 5.15 -3.59 -0.96
N SER A 109 4.63 -3.18 -2.11
CA SER A 109 5.41 -2.54 -3.17
C SER A 109 5.95 -1.17 -2.75
N VAL A 110 5.19 -0.41 -1.95
CA VAL A 110 5.65 0.86 -1.37
C VAL A 110 6.83 0.62 -0.41
N MET A 111 6.72 -0.39 0.45
CA MET A 111 7.81 -0.74 1.38
C MET A 111 9.04 -1.26 0.66
N LEU A 112 8.85 -2.01 -0.42
CA LEU A 112 9.97 -2.48 -1.25
C LEU A 112 10.68 -1.31 -1.93
N TYR A 113 9.93 -0.36 -2.47
CA TYR A 113 10.49 0.86 -3.07
C TYR A 113 11.29 1.68 -2.04
N ASP A 114 10.72 1.87 -0.84
CA ASP A 114 11.42 2.53 0.28
C ASP A 114 12.74 1.83 0.64
N SER A 115 12.73 0.50 0.72
CA SER A 115 13.91 -0.30 1.05
C SER A 115 15.00 -0.23 -0.01
N LEU A 116 14.63 -0.12 -1.29
CA LEU A 116 15.57 -0.09 -2.41
C LEU A 116 16.18 1.30 -2.62
N PHE A 117 15.40 2.35 -2.47
CA PHE A 117 15.79 3.73 -2.81
C PHE A 117 16.06 4.64 -1.61
N GLY A 118 15.71 4.17 -0.42
CA GLY A 118 15.82 4.95 0.82
C GLY A 118 14.62 5.85 1.08
N ALA A 119 14.37 6.13 2.35
CA ALA A 119 13.25 6.98 2.78
C ALA A 119 13.33 8.40 2.21
N GLU A 120 14.53 8.93 2.08
CA GLU A 120 14.82 10.27 1.54
C GLU A 120 14.52 10.41 0.04
N ASN A 121 14.48 9.31 -0.70
CA ASN A 121 14.18 9.28 -2.13
C ASN A 121 12.81 8.67 -2.44
N ASN A 122 12.07 8.27 -1.41
CA ASN A 122 10.81 7.58 -1.60
C ASN A 122 9.70 8.54 -2.04
N ILE A 123 9.15 8.27 -3.24
CA ILE A 123 8.00 8.96 -3.85
C ILE A 123 6.85 7.99 -4.14
N ALA A 124 6.87 6.83 -3.50
CA ALA A 124 5.90 5.77 -3.70
C ALA A 124 4.70 5.90 -2.76
N VAL A 125 3.53 5.60 -3.29
CA VAL A 125 2.26 5.44 -2.57
C VAL A 125 1.50 4.25 -3.13
N ALA A 126 0.48 3.76 -2.41
CA ALA A 126 -0.40 2.73 -2.95
C ALA A 126 -1.88 3.12 -2.86
N SER A 127 -2.63 2.75 -3.90
CA SER A 127 -4.09 2.87 -3.94
C SER A 127 -4.79 1.81 -3.08
N CYS A 128 -4.10 0.71 -2.79
CA CYS A 128 -4.60 -0.47 -2.07
C CYS A 128 -5.79 -1.16 -2.74
N GLY A 129 -5.90 -1.00 -4.05
CA GLY A 129 -6.90 -1.63 -4.91
C GLY A 129 -6.59 -1.33 -6.38
N SER A 130 -7.23 -2.06 -7.28
CA SER A 130 -7.05 -1.91 -8.73
C SER A 130 -7.66 -0.61 -9.30
N ALA A 131 -8.40 0.14 -8.48
CA ALA A 131 -8.99 1.42 -8.85
C ALA A 131 -8.26 2.56 -8.15
N PHE A 132 -7.93 3.60 -8.92
CA PHE A 132 -7.39 4.84 -8.41
C PHE A 132 -8.52 5.90 -8.39
N SER A 133 -8.91 6.35 -7.21
CA SER A 133 -10.07 7.22 -7.04
C SER A 133 -9.76 8.68 -7.38
N LEU A 134 -10.82 9.45 -7.66
CA LEU A 134 -10.70 10.90 -7.84
C LEU A 134 -10.13 11.58 -6.58
N HIS A 135 -10.52 11.12 -5.39
CA HIS A 135 -9.98 11.66 -4.14
C HIS A 135 -8.47 11.39 -3.98
N GLN A 136 -8.02 10.18 -4.33
CA GLN A 136 -6.59 9.87 -4.34
C GLN A 136 -5.81 10.73 -5.34
N PHE A 137 -6.41 10.99 -6.50
CA PHE A 137 -5.85 11.93 -7.48
C PHE A 137 -5.74 13.35 -6.90
N GLU A 138 -6.79 13.85 -6.23
CA GLU A 138 -6.81 15.17 -5.61
C GLU A 138 -5.73 15.32 -4.52
N LEU A 139 -5.46 14.27 -3.74
CA LEU A 139 -4.38 14.28 -2.75
C LEU A 139 -3.03 14.58 -3.41
N LEU A 140 -2.72 13.95 -4.54
CA LEU A 140 -1.47 14.19 -5.27
C LEU A 140 -1.47 15.54 -5.98
N ARG A 141 -2.59 15.94 -6.58
CA ARG A 141 -2.74 17.25 -7.23
C ARG A 141 -2.49 18.40 -6.25
N ASN A 142 -3.01 18.28 -5.04
CA ASN A 142 -2.83 19.29 -3.99
C ASN A 142 -1.38 19.43 -3.50
N LEU A 143 -0.55 18.40 -3.72
CA LEU A 143 0.91 18.45 -3.49
C LEU A 143 1.69 19.06 -4.66
N GLY A 144 1.01 19.46 -5.75
CA GLY A 144 1.64 20.04 -6.93
C GLY A 144 2.27 18.98 -7.86
N VAL A 145 1.82 17.73 -7.80
CA VAL A 145 2.31 16.65 -8.66
C VAL A 145 1.99 16.96 -10.12
N GLN A 146 2.99 16.82 -10.99
CA GLN A 146 2.91 17.05 -12.43
C GLN A 146 2.97 15.73 -13.22
N GLU A 147 3.53 14.67 -12.61
CA GLU A 147 3.67 13.36 -13.23
C GLU A 147 3.26 12.28 -12.24
N ILE A 148 2.35 11.40 -12.65
CA ILE A 148 1.95 10.20 -11.91
C ILE A 148 2.31 8.98 -12.73
N VAL A 149 3.14 8.09 -12.17
CA VAL A 149 3.47 6.80 -12.76
C VAL A 149 2.63 5.73 -12.08
N PHE A 150 1.78 5.05 -12.83
CA PHE A 150 1.02 3.90 -12.34
C PHE A 150 1.84 2.62 -12.54
N ALA A 151 2.20 1.98 -11.45
CA ALA A 151 2.94 0.73 -11.40
C ALA A 151 2.05 -0.38 -10.79
N PHE A 152 0.91 -0.62 -11.43
CA PHE A 152 -0.05 -1.64 -11.02
C PHE A 152 0.39 -3.03 -11.48
N ASP A 153 -0.04 -4.05 -10.74
CA ASP A 153 0.18 -5.43 -11.10
C ASP A 153 -0.45 -5.72 -12.48
N ARG A 154 0.30 -6.43 -13.30
CA ARG A 154 -0.14 -6.77 -14.65
C ARG A 154 -1.32 -7.74 -14.58
N GLN A 155 -2.49 -7.29 -15.01
CA GLN A 155 -3.74 -8.07 -15.06
C GLN A 155 -4.14 -8.48 -16.48
N PHE A 156 -3.23 -8.29 -17.46
CA PHE A 156 -3.47 -8.58 -18.86
C PHE A 156 -2.23 -9.27 -19.47
N GLU A 157 -2.44 -10.17 -20.40
CA GLU A 157 -1.34 -10.87 -21.09
C GLU A 157 -0.75 -10.02 -22.21
N GLU A 158 -1.61 -9.34 -22.97
CA GLU A 158 -1.21 -8.51 -24.11
C GLU A 158 -1.73 -7.07 -23.99
N ILE A 159 -0.98 -6.12 -24.59
CA ILE A 159 -1.42 -4.74 -24.74
C ILE A 159 -2.61 -4.73 -25.72
N GLY A 160 -3.76 -4.18 -25.26
CA GLY A 160 -4.99 -4.15 -26.05
C GLY A 160 -6.09 -5.07 -25.53
N ASP A 161 -5.82 -5.95 -24.59
CA ASP A 161 -6.81 -6.76 -23.89
C ASP A 161 -7.89 -5.89 -23.23
N LYS A 162 -9.05 -6.48 -22.93
CA LYS A 162 -10.14 -5.79 -22.25
C LYS A 162 -9.71 -5.19 -20.90
N GLU A 163 -8.85 -5.88 -20.17
CA GLU A 163 -8.32 -5.38 -18.89
C GLU A 163 -7.39 -4.19 -19.09
N PHE A 164 -6.50 -4.23 -20.09
CA PHE A 164 -5.69 -3.07 -20.48
C PHE A 164 -6.56 -1.88 -20.88
N GLN A 165 -7.58 -2.09 -21.70
CA GLN A 165 -8.52 -1.04 -22.12
C GLN A 165 -9.26 -0.45 -20.91
N ARG A 166 -9.65 -1.27 -19.93
CA ARG A 166 -10.30 -0.80 -18.70
C ARG A 166 -9.37 0.11 -17.88
N HIS A 167 -8.10 -0.27 -17.71
CA HIS A 167 -7.11 0.56 -17.03
C HIS A 167 -6.87 1.89 -17.74
N VAL A 168 -6.68 1.86 -19.06
CA VAL A 168 -6.49 3.08 -19.87
C VAL A 168 -7.69 4.01 -19.77
N LYS A 169 -8.91 3.45 -19.85
CA LYS A 169 -10.16 4.24 -19.70
C LYS A 169 -10.24 4.88 -18.33
N HIS A 170 -9.94 4.12 -17.28
CA HIS A 170 -9.96 4.62 -15.90
C HIS A 170 -8.97 5.78 -15.70
N ILE A 171 -7.73 5.62 -16.15
CA ILE A 171 -6.70 6.68 -16.06
C ILE A 171 -7.15 7.94 -16.83
N LYS A 172 -7.70 7.78 -18.04
CA LYS A 172 -8.19 8.90 -18.86
C LYS A 172 -9.36 9.65 -18.23
N GLN A 173 -10.14 9.02 -17.35
CA GLN A 173 -11.24 9.69 -16.64
C GLN A 173 -10.75 10.58 -15.49
N LEU A 174 -9.49 10.43 -15.06
CA LEU A 174 -8.90 11.22 -13.98
C LEU A 174 -8.22 12.51 -14.49
N GLY A 175 -7.87 12.58 -15.76
CA GLY A 175 -7.27 13.74 -16.43
C GLY A 175 -8.25 14.49 -17.28
#